data_a44b78aa8276ceeb1a35f4e192341893
#
_entry.id   a44b78aa8276ceeb1a35f4e192341893
#
_cell.length_a   1.000
_cell.length_b   1.000
_cell.length_c   1.000
_cell.angle_alpha   90.00
_cell.angle_beta   90.00
_cell.angle_gamma   90.00
#
_symmetry.space_group_name_H-M   'P 1'
#
loop_
_entity.id
_entity.type
_entity.pdbx_description
1 polymer ?
#
loop_
_entity_poly.entity_id
_entity_poly.type
_entity_poly.pdbx_seq_one_letter_code
_entity_poly.pdbx_strand_id
1 'polypeptide(L)'
;SNSGRGRSAEFLNYYRVALDNGVIRKWGQWRFDSQKNYSPNYYALGYLTLGGIRTFYDCPEYMSDVYHDIAARPYHFGKFHSKAKSLAGKKRFNEVFQEIADTMNVIWRNEAQERAPFIPMESVTKEQRLYTDYLSGFFCGNSLYALKKGHLNTPVLVKIDSLGKEDKIRDFSARTGKLKFHGNRIYWSETSVDERWSMQTRSRIRFMEGSLEYGIESWSRNKTLSGSDRLLYNPSVSSDGKSIACVEYRQDGSAYLVILDSDGSTV
;
A
#
# COMPACT_ATOMS: atom_id res chain seq x y z
N SER A 1 -5.02 -13.25 20.34
CA SER A 1 -3.70 -12.67 20.06
C SER A 1 -3.84 -11.18 19.77
N ASN A 2 -3.07 -10.35 20.45
CA ASN A 2 -3.08 -8.89 20.29
C ASN A 2 -2.12 -8.40 19.20
N SER A 3 -1.56 -9.28 18.39
CA SER A 3 -0.60 -8.99 17.34
C SER A 3 -1.07 -9.52 15.98
N GLY A 4 -0.46 -9.04 14.92
CA GLY A 4 -0.69 -9.52 13.56
C GLY A 4 -1.24 -8.46 12.61
N ARG A 5 -1.06 -8.72 11.32
CA ARG A 5 -1.43 -7.80 10.22
C ARG A 5 -2.91 -7.41 10.21
N GLY A 6 -3.80 -8.27 10.68
CA GLY A 6 -5.23 -7.99 10.73
C GLY A 6 -5.62 -6.80 11.63
N ARG A 7 -4.71 -6.33 12.49
CA ARG A 7 -4.88 -5.12 13.30
C ARG A 7 -4.28 -3.86 12.66
N SER A 8 -3.52 -4.02 11.58
CA SER A 8 -3.04 -2.87 10.83
C SER A 8 -4.21 -2.21 10.09
N ALA A 9 -4.36 -0.90 10.28
CA ALA A 9 -5.39 -0.13 9.58
C ALA A 9 -5.27 -0.28 8.05
N GLU A 10 -4.06 -0.33 7.51
CA GLU A 10 -3.81 -0.52 6.07
C GLU A 10 -4.32 -1.86 5.55
N PHE A 11 -4.30 -2.92 6.37
CA PHE A 11 -4.56 -4.28 5.90
C PHE A 11 -6.00 -4.48 5.40
N LEU A 12 -6.98 -3.87 6.06
CA LEU A 12 -8.40 -3.96 5.70
C LEU A 12 -8.97 -2.66 5.13
N ASN A 13 -8.16 -1.59 5.07
CA ASN A 13 -8.63 -0.26 4.70
C ASN A 13 -9.33 -0.23 3.34
N TYR A 14 -8.81 -0.94 2.34
CA TYR A 14 -9.43 -1.00 1.03
C TYR A 14 -10.82 -1.64 1.07
N TYR A 15 -10.99 -2.75 1.79
CA TYR A 15 -12.31 -3.38 1.94
C TYR A 15 -13.28 -2.46 2.68
N ARG A 16 -12.79 -1.81 3.74
CA ARG A 16 -13.58 -0.86 4.50
C ARG A 16 -14.10 0.28 3.63
N VAL A 17 -13.23 0.93 2.88
CA VAL A 17 -13.60 2.01 1.95
C VAL A 17 -14.52 1.52 0.84
N ALA A 18 -14.23 0.36 0.24
CA ALA A 18 -15.05 -0.19 -0.82
C ALA A 18 -16.48 -0.51 -0.35
N LEU A 19 -16.62 -1.17 0.80
CA LEU A 19 -17.92 -1.52 1.37
C LEU A 19 -18.70 -0.28 1.81
N ASP A 20 -18.03 0.71 2.39
CA ASP A 20 -18.65 1.96 2.80
C ASP A 20 -19.20 2.76 1.61
N ASN A 21 -18.55 2.67 0.46
CA ASN A 21 -19.01 3.24 -0.81
C ASN A 21 -19.96 2.30 -1.59
N GLY A 22 -20.45 1.24 -1.00
CA GLY A 22 -21.41 0.32 -1.62
C GLY A 22 -20.82 -0.55 -2.74
N VAL A 23 -19.50 -0.69 -2.80
CA VAL A 23 -18.84 -1.56 -3.80
C VAL A 23 -18.95 -3.01 -3.35
N ILE A 24 -19.94 -3.71 -3.88
CA ILE A 24 -20.21 -5.11 -3.57
C ILE A 24 -19.77 -5.97 -4.75
N ARG A 25 -18.85 -6.91 -4.50
CA ARG A 25 -18.37 -7.87 -5.49
C ARG A 25 -18.48 -9.29 -4.94
N LYS A 26 -18.66 -10.25 -5.84
CA LYS A 26 -18.59 -11.67 -5.47
C LYS A 26 -17.20 -12.02 -4.94
N TRP A 27 -17.14 -12.97 -4.01
CA TRP A 27 -15.87 -13.40 -3.41
C TRP A 27 -14.81 -13.77 -4.46
N GLY A 28 -15.19 -14.49 -5.51
CA GLY A 28 -14.29 -14.87 -6.61
C GLY A 28 -13.74 -13.64 -7.39
N GLN A 29 -14.52 -12.56 -7.52
CA GLN A 29 -14.06 -11.33 -8.16
C GLN A 29 -13.03 -10.59 -7.30
N TRP A 30 -13.12 -10.70 -5.98
CA TRP A 30 -12.10 -10.21 -5.05
C TRP A 30 -10.86 -11.11 -5.02
N ARG A 31 -11.06 -12.44 -5.20
CA ARG A 31 -9.98 -13.43 -5.10
C ARG A 31 -9.05 -13.43 -6.32
N PHE A 32 -9.62 -13.29 -7.48
CA PHE A 32 -8.88 -13.28 -8.75
C PHE A 32 -8.74 -11.85 -9.22
N ASP A 33 -7.56 -11.31 -9.06
CA ASP A 33 -7.22 -9.93 -9.39
C ASP A 33 -7.70 -9.52 -10.81
N SER A 34 -7.79 -8.21 -11.02
CA SER A 34 -8.23 -7.63 -12.29
C SER A 34 -7.39 -6.41 -12.63
N GLN A 35 -6.89 -6.36 -13.84
CA GLN A 35 -6.18 -5.16 -14.34
C GLN A 35 -7.11 -3.94 -14.49
N LYS A 36 -8.41 -4.17 -14.62
CA LYS A 36 -9.41 -3.11 -14.74
C LYS A 36 -9.83 -2.55 -13.38
N ASN A 37 -9.97 -3.43 -12.40
CA ASN A 37 -10.48 -3.08 -11.08
C ASN A 37 -9.46 -3.53 -10.04
N TYR A 38 -8.98 -2.60 -9.26
CA TYR A 38 -8.10 -2.95 -8.15
C TYR A 38 -8.80 -3.97 -7.23
N SER A 39 -8.08 -5.02 -6.90
CA SER A 39 -8.45 -5.97 -5.87
C SER A 39 -7.36 -5.97 -4.81
N PRO A 40 -7.72 -5.85 -3.53
CA PRO A 40 -6.73 -5.91 -2.47
C PRO A 40 -6.11 -7.29 -2.40
N ASN A 41 -4.99 -7.37 -1.69
CA ASN A 41 -4.28 -8.60 -1.46
C ASN A 41 -5.22 -9.71 -0.96
N TYR A 42 -5.15 -10.89 -1.55
CA TYR A 42 -5.96 -12.06 -1.18
C TYR A 42 -5.78 -12.52 0.28
N TYR A 43 -4.69 -12.12 0.95
CA TYR A 43 -4.53 -12.36 2.39
C TYR A 43 -5.56 -11.56 3.22
N ALA A 44 -5.82 -10.32 2.83
CA ALA A 44 -6.85 -9.51 3.48
C ALA A 44 -8.25 -10.08 3.26
N LEU A 45 -8.54 -10.57 2.04
CA LEU A 45 -9.79 -11.29 1.75
C LEU A 45 -9.94 -12.54 2.61
N GLY A 46 -8.88 -13.36 2.68
CA GLY A 46 -8.86 -14.56 3.51
C GLY A 46 -9.07 -14.25 4.98
N TYR A 47 -8.43 -13.21 5.50
CA TYR A 47 -8.60 -12.76 6.87
C TYR A 47 -10.04 -12.31 7.16
N LEU A 48 -10.63 -11.48 6.29
CA LEU A 48 -12.02 -11.03 6.42
C LEU A 48 -12.99 -12.22 6.39
N THR A 49 -12.83 -13.09 5.39
CA THR A 49 -13.71 -14.25 5.20
C THR A 49 -13.60 -15.25 6.35
N LEU A 50 -12.37 -15.66 6.70
CA LEU A 50 -12.14 -16.64 7.75
C LEU A 50 -12.46 -16.08 9.14
N GLY A 51 -12.07 -14.84 9.39
CA GLY A 51 -12.42 -14.14 10.65
C GLY A 51 -13.92 -14.03 10.83
N GLY A 52 -14.63 -13.65 9.77
CA GLY A 52 -16.10 -13.59 9.77
C GLY A 52 -16.75 -14.95 10.02
N ILE A 53 -16.31 -16.01 9.34
CA ILE A 53 -16.84 -17.36 9.57
C ILE A 53 -16.63 -17.78 11.04
N ARG A 54 -15.44 -17.59 11.56
CA ARG A 54 -15.12 -17.98 12.94
C ARG A 54 -15.89 -17.18 13.99
N THR A 55 -16.12 -15.91 13.75
CA THR A 55 -16.73 -14.99 14.73
C THR A 55 -18.25 -14.96 14.61
N PHE A 56 -18.80 -14.85 13.38
CA PHE A 56 -20.24 -14.64 13.19
C PHE A 56 -21.05 -15.94 13.17
N TYR A 57 -20.37 -17.05 12.88
CA TYR A 57 -20.99 -18.38 12.92
C TYR A 57 -20.46 -19.26 14.04
N ASP A 58 -19.77 -18.66 15.01
CA ASP A 58 -19.25 -19.32 16.22
C ASP A 58 -18.52 -20.65 15.94
N CYS A 59 -17.61 -20.63 14.97
CA CYS A 59 -16.85 -21.82 14.59
C CYS A 59 -15.33 -21.56 14.66
N PRO A 60 -14.73 -21.47 15.85
CA PRO A 60 -13.31 -21.19 16.03
C PRO A 60 -12.41 -22.22 15.37
N GLU A 61 -12.84 -23.50 15.34
CA GLU A 61 -12.09 -24.64 14.77
C GLU A 61 -12.32 -24.84 13.26
N TYR A 62 -12.96 -23.89 12.60
CA TYR A 62 -13.34 -24.01 11.19
C TYR A 62 -12.23 -24.51 10.26
N MET A 63 -11.00 -23.96 10.38
CA MET A 63 -9.88 -24.37 9.53
C MET A 63 -9.34 -25.74 9.90
N SER A 64 -9.29 -26.08 11.18
CA SER A 64 -8.91 -27.41 11.64
C SER A 64 -9.82 -28.47 11.02
N ASP A 65 -11.11 -28.24 11.11
CA ASP A 65 -12.11 -29.13 10.53
C ASP A 65 -12.03 -29.24 9.01
N VAL A 66 -11.79 -28.14 8.32
CA VAL A 66 -11.57 -28.14 6.86
C VAL A 66 -10.34 -28.96 6.49
N TYR A 67 -9.24 -28.83 7.23
CA TYR A 67 -8.03 -29.61 6.99
C TYR A 67 -8.24 -31.09 7.28
N HIS A 68 -8.94 -31.46 8.35
CA HIS A 68 -9.30 -32.85 8.61
C HIS A 68 -10.16 -33.42 7.50
N ASP A 69 -11.17 -32.69 7.02
CA ASP A 69 -12.02 -33.10 5.91
C ASP A 69 -11.24 -33.34 4.61
N ILE A 70 -10.27 -32.46 4.32
CA ILE A 70 -9.41 -32.56 3.13
C ILE A 70 -8.47 -33.77 3.27
N ALA A 71 -7.86 -33.94 4.44
CA ALA A 71 -6.97 -35.06 4.69
C ALA A 71 -7.69 -36.42 4.57
N ALA A 72 -8.91 -36.51 5.10
CA ALA A 72 -9.72 -37.71 5.01
C ALA A 72 -10.24 -38.00 3.58
N ARG A 73 -10.45 -36.96 2.78
CA ARG A 73 -11.06 -37.06 1.43
C ARG A 73 -10.40 -36.12 0.45
N PRO A 74 -9.15 -36.36 0.02
CA PRO A 74 -8.34 -35.39 -0.76
C PRO A 74 -8.93 -35.04 -2.13
N TYR A 75 -9.78 -35.90 -2.69
CA TYR A 75 -10.43 -35.69 -4.00
C TYR A 75 -11.70 -34.82 -3.92
N HIS A 76 -12.15 -34.46 -2.72
CA HIS A 76 -13.32 -33.60 -2.54
C HIS A 76 -12.93 -32.15 -2.53
N PHE A 77 -12.85 -31.53 -3.71
CA PHE A 77 -12.54 -30.12 -3.86
C PHE A 77 -13.63 -29.20 -3.26
N GLY A 78 -13.25 -27.99 -2.84
CA GLY A 78 -14.21 -26.98 -2.38
C GLY A 78 -14.73 -27.17 -0.94
N LYS A 79 -14.07 -27.98 -0.12
CA LYS A 79 -14.46 -28.22 1.28
C LYS A 79 -14.61 -26.95 2.10
N PHE A 80 -13.71 -25.98 1.92
CA PHE A 80 -13.82 -24.67 2.54
C PHE A 80 -15.18 -24.03 2.27
N HIS A 81 -15.58 -23.92 1.01
CA HIS A 81 -16.85 -23.27 0.66
C HIS A 81 -18.08 -24.09 1.09
N SER A 82 -18.03 -25.41 0.95
CA SER A 82 -19.18 -26.27 1.30
C SER A 82 -19.45 -26.28 2.80
N LYS A 83 -18.41 -26.29 3.63
CA LYS A 83 -18.54 -26.22 5.08
C LYS A 83 -19.10 -24.87 5.54
N ALA A 84 -18.59 -23.75 4.99
CA ALA A 84 -19.12 -22.43 5.29
C ALA A 84 -20.60 -22.29 4.94
N LYS A 85 -21.01 -22.81 3.77
CA LYS A 85 -22.43 -22.82 3.36
C LYS A 85 -23.30 -23.60 4.33
N SER A 86 -22.82 -24.77 4.76
CA SER A 86 -23.54 -25.63 5.71
C SER A 86 -23.71 -24.93 7.06
N LEU A 87 -22.66 -24.31 7.60
CA LEU A 87 -22.73 -23.58 8.86
C LEU A 87 -23.70 -22.40 8.80
N ALA A 88 -23.70 -21.69 7.70
CA ALA A 88 -24.54 -20.50 7.52
C ALA A 88 -25.97 -20.85 7.03
N GLY A 89 -26.30 -22.09 6.73
CA GLY A 89 -27.58 -22.46 6.11
C GLY A 89 -27.82 -21.84 4.73
N LYS A 90 -26.75 -21.51 4.01
CA LYS A 90 -26.80 -20.83 2.71
C LYS A 90 -26.58 -21.78 1.54
N LYS A 91 -27.23 -21.47 0.41
CA LYS A 91 -27.04 -22.25 -0.83
C LYS A 91 -25.76 -21.92 -1.55
N ARG A 92 -25.30 -20.67 -1.46
CA ARG A 92 -24.12 -20.16 -2.19
C ARG A 92 -23.10 -19.56 -1.23
N PHE A 93 -21.83 -19.82 -1.48
CA PHE A 93 -20.75 -19.23 -0.68
C PHE A 93 -20.70 -17.69 -0.76
N ASN A 94 -21.09 -17.12 -1.89
CA ASN A 94 -21.18 -15.66 -2.01
C ASN A 94 -22.22 -15.03 -1.07
N GLU A 95 -23.27 -15.76 -0.68
CA GLU A 95 -24.25 -15.29 0.31
C GLU A 95 -23.61 -15.25 1.70
N VAL A 96 -22.80 -16.25 2.04
CA VAL A 96 -22.02 -16.24 3.30
C VAL A 96 -21.05 -15.06 3.34
N PHE A 97 -20.30 -14.86 2.26
CA PHE A 97 -19.36 -13.77 2.17
C PHE A 97 -20.04 -12.39 2.24
N GLN A 98 -21.17 -12.24 1.56
CA GLN A 98 -21.95 -11.01 1.59
C GLN A 98 -22.44 -10.67 3.00
N GLU A 99 -22.99 -11.65 3.71
CA GLU A 99 -23.45 -11.49 5.09
C GLU A 99 -22.31 -11.07 6.03
N ILE A 100 -21.11 -11.66 5.85
CA ILE A 100 -19.92 -11.27 6.59
C ILE A 100 -19.53 -9.82 6.26
N ALA A 101 -19.52 -9.47 4.99
CA ALA A 101 -19.14 -8.13 4.53
C ALA A 101 -20.10 -7.06 5.04
N ASP A 102 -21.41 -7.33 4.99
CA ASP A 102 -22.45 -6.41 5.48
C ASP A 102 -22.35 -6.22 7.00
N THR A 103 -22.16 -7.31 7.75
CA THR A 103 -21.96 -7.26 9.21
C THR A 103 -20.72 -6.45 9.57
N MET A 104 -19.60 -6.69 8.88
CA MET A 104 -18.36 -5.93 9.10
C MET A 104 -18.53 -4.46 8.75
N ASN A 105 -19.26 -4.14 7.68
CA ASN A 105 -19.53 -2.75 7.32
C ASN A 105 -20.32 -2.00 8.41
N VAL A 106 -21.32 -2.66 9.00
CA VAL A 106 -22.06 -2.09 10.14
C VAL A 106 -21.13 -1.85 11.33
N ILE A 107 -20.29 -2.84 11.69
CA ILE A 107 -19.32 -2.70 12.79
C ILE A 107 -18.39 -1.51 12.53
N TRP A 108 -17.82 -1.42 11.34
CA TRP A 108 -16.89 -0.34 11.00
C TRP A 108 -17.54 1.05 10.97
N ARG A 109 -18.79 1.14 10.55
CA ARG A 109 -19.58 2.40 10.61
C ARG A 109 -19.83 2.83 12.04
N ASN A 110 -20.19 1.91 12.91
CA ASN A 110 -20.38 2.19 14.33
C ASN A 110 -19.07 2.66 14.98
N GLU A 111 -17.95 1.96 14.73
CA GLU A 111 -16.64 2.39 15.20
C GLU A 111 -16.25 3.79 14.68
N ALA A 112 -16.63 4.14 13.45
CA ALA A 112 -16.38 5.46 12.91
C ALA A 112 -17.24 6.52 13.63
N GLN A 113 -18.51 6.24 13.89
CA GLN A 113 -19.40 7.15 14.64
C GLN A 113 -18.90 7.40 16.07
N GLU A 114 -18.39 6.37 16.75
CA GLU A 114 -17.79 6.51 18.09
C GLU A 114 -16.57 7.42 18.12
N ARG A 115 -15.84 7.52 17.00
CA ARG A 115 -14.66 8.38 16.85
C ARG A 115 -14.96 9.79 16.36
N ALA A 116 -16.21 10.07 15.99
CA ALA A 116 -16.60 11.40 15.53
C ALA A 116 -16.50 12.46 16.67
N PRO A 117 -16.33 13.77 16.35
CA PRO A 117 -16.30 14.34 15.01
C PRO A 117 -14.94 14.19 14.31
N PHE A 118 -14.97 13.99 12.99
CA PHE A 118 -13.75 14.02 12.17
C PHE A 118 -13.47 15.45 11.68
N ILE A 119 -12.20 15.74 11.48
CA ILE A 119 -11.79 16.97 10.80
C ILE A 119 -12.31 16.92 9.36
N PRO A 120 -13.06 17.95 8.91
CA PRO A 120 -13.51 18.03 7.52
C PRO A 120 -12.31 17.96 6.57
N MET A 121 -12.42 17.13 5.54
CA MET A 121 -11.40 16.96 4.50
C MET A 121 -12.02 17.16 3.13
N GLU A 122 -11.29 17.88 2.28
CA GLU A 122 -11.66 18.06 0.87
C GLU A 122 -10.73 17.23 -0.01
N SER A 123 -11.30 16.62 -1.05
CA SER A 123 -10.48 15.93 -2.06
C SER A 123 -9.85 16.95 -2.98
N VAL A 124 -8.52 16.96 -3.03
CA VAL A 124 -7.76 17.83 -3.94
C VAL A 124 -7.48 17.18 -5.30
N THR A 125 -7.80 15.91 -5.46
CA THR A 125 -7.63 15.16 -6.71
C THR A 125 -8.99 14.84 -7.33
N LYS A 126 -9.05 14.79 -8.65
CA LYS A 126 -10.25 14.33 -9.36
C LYS A 126 -10.38 12.81 -9.26
N GLU A 127 -11.62 12.34 -9.27
CA GLU A 127 -11.89 10.91 -9.36
C GLU A 127 -11.22 10.31 -10.60
N GLN A 128 -10.52 9.20 -10.40
CA GLN A 128 -9.80 8.50 -11.45
C GLN A 128 -10.61 7.29 -11.92
N ARG A 129 -10.64 7.06 -13.24
CA ARG A 129 -11.35 5.92 -13.85
C ARG A 129 -10.82 4.56 -13.38
N LEU A 130 -9.54 4.46 -13.10
CA LEU A 130 -8.86 3.25 -12.64
C LEU A 130 -8.17 3.53 -11.32
N TYR A 131 -7.85 2.46 -10.60
CA TYR A 131 -7.11 2.57 -9.35
C TYR A 131 -5.87 3.43 -9.53
N THR A 132 -5.80 4.46 -8.72
CA THR A 132 -4.72 5.43 -8.70
C THR A 132 -4.42 5.79 -7.24
N ASP A 133 -3.14 5.81 -6.93
CA ASP A 133 -2.62 6.12 -5.62
C ASP A 133 -1.74 7.36 -5.69
N TYR A 134 -1.86 8.26 -4.71
CA TYR A 134 -1.05 9.46 -4.60
C TYR A 134 -0.20 9.36 -3.35
N LEU A 135 1.08 9.18 -3.57
CA LEU A 135 2.07 8.99 -2.52
C LEU A 135 2.92 10.26 -2.38
N SER A 136 3.50 10.44 -1.20
CA SER A 136 4.50 11.50 -1.00
C SER A 136 4.00 12.90 -1.38
N GLY A 137 2.77 13.25 -1.00
CA GLY A 137 2.26 14.60 -1.20
C GLY A 137 3.09 15.64 -0.43
N PHE A 138 3.48 16.73 -1.10
CA PHE A 138 4.18 17.86 -0.49
C PHE A 138 3.85 19.17 -1.19
N PHE A 139 3.94 20.27 -0.45
CA PHE A 139 3.81 21.62 -1.00
C PHE A 139 5.18 22.20 -1.33
N CYS A 140 5.25 22.89 -2.47
CA CYS A 140 6.35 23.76 -2.82
C CYS A 140 5.76 25.08 -3.32
N GLY A 141 5.98 26.17 -2.58
CA GLY A 141 5.20 27.38 -2.76
C GLY A 141 3.70 27.10 -2.60
N ASN A 142 2.89 27.59 -3.52
CA ASN A 142 1.44 27.40 -3.54
C ASN A 142 0.99 26.19 -4.35
N SER A 143 1.90 25.33 -4.78
CA SER A 143 1.57 24.16 -5.60
C SER A 143 1.71 22.87 -4.81
N LEU A 144 0.75 21.98 -4.97
CA LEU A 144 0.80 20.62 -4.44
C LEU A 144 1.47 19.70 -5.46
N TYR A 145 2.38 18.88 -4.99
CA TYR A 145 3.04 17.84 -5.78
C TYR A 145 2.81 16.47 -5.14
N ALA A 146 2.66 15.44 -5.95
CA ALA A 146 2.52 14.09 -5.46
C ALA A 146 3.14 13.08 -6.43
N LEU A 147 3.61 11.95 -5.89
CA LEU A 147 3.98 10.80 -6.69
C LEU A 147 2.72 9.99 -7.00
N LYS A 148 2.23 10.09 -8.23
CA LYS A 148 1.07 9.35 -8.72
C LYS A 148 1.51 7.98 -9.22
N LYS A 149 0.80 6.93 -8.80
CA LYS A 149 1.01 5.55 -9.21
C LYS A 149 -0.34 4.88 -9.45
N GLY A 150 -0.43 3.98 -10.40
CA GLY A 150 -1.68 3.29 -10.67
C GLY A 150 -1.55 2.22 -11.74
N HIS A 151 -2.69 1.66 -12.15
CA HIS A 151 -2.72 0.62 -13.18
C HIS A 151 -2.33 1.11 -14.58
N LEU A 152 -2.47 2.41 -14.84
CA LEU A 152 -2.15 3.01 -16.15
C LEU A 152 -0.78 3.65 -16.21
N ASN A 153 -0.15 3.91 -15.06
CA ASN A 153 1.04 4.73 -15.01
C ASN A 153 2.14 4.06 -14.21
N THR A 154 3.36 4.13 -14.71
CA THR A 154 4.55 4.04 -13.85
C THR A 154 4.50 5.19 -12.83
N PRO A 155 5.22 5.12 -11.71
CA PRO A 155 5.28 6.23 -10.77
C PRO A 155 5.68 7.52 -11.49
N VAL A 156 4.87 8.57 -11.35
CA VAL A 156 5.07 9.86 -11.99
C VAL A 156 4.87 10.98 -10.98
N LEU A 157 5.80 11.93 -10.94
CA LEU A 157 5.62 13.17 -10.19
C LEU A 157 4.64 14.06 -10.96
N VAL A 158 3.57 14.47 -10.30
CA VAL A 158 2.57 15.37 -10.83
C VAL A 158 2.47 16.62 -9.97
N LYS A 159 2.20 17.75 -10.61
CA LYS A 159 1.76 18.99 -9.98
C LYS A 159 0.23 19.03 -10.04
N ILE A 160 -0.40 19.34 -8.94
CA ILE A 160 -1.85 19.38 -8.80
C ILE A 160 -2.27 20.82 -8.49
N ASP A 161 -3.11 21.39 -9.31
CA ASP A 161 -3.66 22.74 -9.08
C ASP A 161 -4.87 22.71 -8.14
N SER A 162 -5.37 23.89 -7.78
CA SER A 162 -6.54 24.05 -6.91
C SER A 162 -7.85 23.48 -7.50
N LEU A 163 -7.90 23.19 -8.78
CA LEU A 163 -9.04 22.57 -9.47
C LEU A 163 -8.86 21.05 -9.64
N GLY A 164 -7.78 20.48 -9.07
CA GLY A 164 -7.43 19.08 -9.21
C GLY A 164 -6.96 18.68 -10.60
N LYS A 165 -6.53 19.65 -11.44
CA LYS A 165 -5.86 19.35 -12.72
C LYS A 165 -4.43 18.95 -12.44
N GLU A 166 -3.97 17.93 -13.14
CA GLU A 166 -2.63 17.38 -13.00
C GLU A 166 -1.76 17.71 -14.21
N ASP A 167 -0.60 18.26 -13.94
CA ASP A 167 0.46 18.44 -14.92
C ASP A 167 1.60 17.47 -14.60
N LYS A 168 1.98 16.64 -15.58
CA LYS A 168 3.06 15.68 -15.45
C LYS A 168 4.41 16.40 -15.39
N ILE A 169 5.20 16.10 -14.36
CA ILE A 169 6.55 16.64 -14.19
C ILE A 169 7.59 15.63 -14.66
N ARG A 170 7.60 14.40 -14.09
CA ARG A 170 8.63 13.42 -14.40
C ARG A 170 8.22 12.00 -14.06
N ASP A 171 8.68 11.04 -14.87
CA ASP A 171 8.56 9.61 -14.58
C ASP A 171 9.65 9.12 -13.66
N PHE A 172 9.31 8.13 -12.83
CA PHE A 172 10.20 7.43 -11.93
C PHE A 172 10.19 5.93 -12.19
N SER A 173 11.19 5.25 -11.68
CA SER A 173 11.24 3.78 -11.70
C SER A 173 10.05 3.18 -10.95
N ALA A 174 9.55 2.02 -11.40
CA ALA A 174 8.49 1.27 -10.72
C ALA A 174 8.84 0.90 -9.27
N ARG A 175 10.12 0.91 -8.91
CA ARG A 175 10.66 0.58 -7.59
C ARG A 175 11.12 1.80 -6.80
N THR A 176 10.65 2.98 -7.15
CA THR A 176 10.88 4.22 -6.42
C THR A 176 10.08 4.21 -5.12
N GLY A 177 10.76 4.46 -4.02
CA GLY A 177 10.15 4.68 -2.71
C GLY A 177 9.48 6.05 -2.60
N LYS A 178 9.09 6.41 -1.37
CA LYS A 178 8.49 7.73 -1.12
C LYS A 178 9.47 8.85 -1.44
N LEU A 179 8.98 9.89 -2.10
CA LEU A 179 9.75 11.09 -2.37
C LEU A 179 9.82 11.98 -1.12
N LYS A 180 10.95 12.62 -0.91
CA LYS A 180 11.18 13.65 0.10
C LYS A 180 11.74 14.88 -0.57
N PHE A 181 11.06 15.99 -0.39
CA PHE A 181 11.47 17.29 -0.91
C PHE A 181 12.12 18.13 0.18
N HIS A 182 13.26 18.74 -0.13
CA HIS A 182 13.90 19.73 0.71
C HIS A 182 14.70 20.73 -0.15
N GLY A 183 14.44 22.03 0.01
CA GLY A 183 15.08 23.07 -0.78
C GLY A 183 14.82 22.86 -2.28
N ASN A 184 15.89 22.71 -3.05
CA ASN A 184 15.86 22.44 -4.48
C ASN A 184 16.14 20.96 -4.82
N ARG A 185 16.03 20.04 -3.85
CA ARG A 185 16.32 18.62 -4.03
C ARG A 185 15.11 17.76 -3.74
N ILE A 186 14.98 16.68 -4.51
CA ILE A 186 14.08 15.56 -4.21
C ILE A 186 14.91 14.32 -3.98
N TYR A 187 14.66 13.64 -2.86
CA TYR A 187 15.35 12.43 -2.44
C TYR A 187 14.39 11.24 -2.45
N TRP A 188 14.89 10.06 -2.79
CA TRP A 188 14.13 8.80 -2.68
C TRP A 188 15.05 7.61 -2.54
N SER A 189 14.53 6.51 -2.04
CA SER A 189 15.17 5.22 -2.17
C SER A 189 14.74 4.56 -3.47
N GLU A 190 15.69 4.00 -4.20
CA GLU A 190 15.45 3.24 -5.42
C GLU A 190 15.99 1.83 -5.27
N THR A 191 15.11 0.86 -5.37
CA THR A 191 15.47 -0.56 -5.27
C THR A 191 15.71 -1.14 -6.65
N SER A 192 16.80 -1.86 -6.81
CA SER A 192 17.11 -2.67 -7.99
C SER A 192 17.28 -4.13 -7.60
N VAL A 193 17.01 -5.04 -8.53
CA VAL A 193 17.26 -6.47 -8.36
C VAL A 193 18.64 -6.76 -8.93
N ASP A 194 19.35 -7.70 -8.31
CA ASP A 194 20.59 -8.22 -8.86
C ASP A 194 20.31 -8.99 -10.16
N GLU A 195 21.14 -8.81 -11.16
CA GLU A 195 20.96 -9.41 -12.49
C GLU A 195 21.03 -10.94 -12.47
N ARG A 196 21.79 -11.51 -11.54
CA ARG A 196 21.97 -12.97 -11.40
C ARG A 196 21.03 -13.57 -10.37
N TRP A 197 20.76 -12.85 -9.29
CA TRP A 197 20.05 -13.35 -8.13
C TRP A 197 18.78 -12.52 -7.89
N SER A 198 17.70 -12.92 -8.50
CA SER A 198 16.43 -12.17 -8.45
C SER A 198 15.88 -11.93 -7.04
N MET A 199 16.33 -12.71 -6.04
CA MET A 199 15.97 -12.51 -4.64
C MET A 199 16.89 -11.51 -3.92
N GLN A 200 18.03 -11.16 -4.49
CA GLN A 200 18.89 -10.11 -3.96
C GLN A 200 18.45 -8.76 -4.49
N THR A 201 18.14 -7.88 -3.57
CA THR A 201 17.79 -6.50 -3.88
C THR A 201 18.89 -5.57 -3.40
N ARG A 202 19.13 -4.52 -4.16
CA ARG A 202 20.00 -3.40 -3.78
C ARG A 202 19.11 -2.17 -3.64
N SER A 203 19.35 -1.35 -2.64
CA SER A 203 18.65 -0.09 -2.46
C SER A 203 19.64 1.04 -2.23
N ARG A 204 19.43 2.13 -2.92
CA ARG A 204 20.29 3.32 -2.86
C ARG A 204 19.46 4.55 -2.64
N ILE A 205 20.01 5.52 -1.93
CA ILE A 205 19.41 6.84 -1.89
C ILE A 205 19.81 7.58 -3.17
N ARG A 206 18.78 7.98 -3.90
CA ARG A 206 18.88 8.82 -5.10
C ARG A 206 18.44 10.23 -4.77
N PHE A 207 18.94 11.17 -5.51
CA PHE A 207 18.43 12.54 -5.50
C PHE A 207 18.53 13.18 -6.87
N MET A 208 17.79 14.24 -7.05
CA MET A 208 17.89 15.18 -8.15
C MET A 208 17.77 16.60 -7.66
N GLU A 209 18.38 17.51 -8.36
CA GLU A 209 18.37 18.95 -8.07
C GLU A 209 17.65 19.67 -9.20
N GLY A 210 16.89 20.70 -8.86
CA GLY A 210 16.19 21.51 -9.85
C GLY A 210 15.17 22.46 -9.20
N SER A 211 14.33 23.05 -10.02
CA SER A 211 13.25 23.90 -9.55
C SER A 211 11.90 23.38 -10.05
N LEU A 212 10.94 23.25 -9.14
CA LEU A 212 9.57 22.92 -9.51
C LEU A 212 8.85 24.08 -10.21
N GLU A 213 9.36 25.30 -10.10
CA GLU A 213 8.79 26.50 -10.74
C GLU A 213 9.08 26.56 -12.24
N TYR A 214 10.27 26.09 -12.65
CA TYR A 214 10.72 26.18 -14.05
C TYR A 214 10.44 24.92 -14.87
N GLY A 215 9.73 23.96 -14.30
CA GLY A 215 9.34 22.74 -14.99
C GLY A 215 10.43 21.67 -15.07
N ILE A 216 10.16 20.63 -15.87
CA ILE A 216 10.97 19.40 -15.91
C ILE A 216 12.38 19.61 -16.47
N GLU A 217 12.55 20.55 -17.37
CA GLU A 217 13.82 20.82 -18.05
C GLU A 217 14.90 21.35 -17.09
N SER A 218 14.49 21.92 -15.96
CA SER A 218 15.40 22.44 -14.94
C SER A 218 16.01 21.37 -14.02
N TRP A 219 15.52 20.12 -14.12
CA TRP A 219 15.96 19.07 -13.21
C TRP A 219 17.22 18.35 -13.69
N SER A 220 18.17 18.17 -12.78
CA SER A 220 19.37 17.38 -13.05
C SER A 220 19.05 15.92 -13.34
N ARG A 221 20.04 15.19 -13.87
CA ARG A 221 19.96 13.73 -13.91
C ARG A 221 19.97 13.17 -12.50
N ASN A 222 19.37 11.98 -12.33
CA ASN A 222 19.38 11.28 -11.04
C ASN A 222 20.82 11.02 -10.59
N LYS A 223 21.16 11.50 -9.41
CA LYS A 223 22.45 11.25 -8.74
C LYS A 223 22.27 10.21 -7.65
N THR A 224 23.30 9.50 -7.31
CA THR A 224 23.32 8.58 -6.17
C THR A 224 24.04 9.26 -5.01
N LEU A 225 23.41 9.30 -3.85
CA LEU A 225 23.97 9.90 -2.66
C LEU A 225 24.93 8.94 -1.93
N SER A 226 24.61 7.63 -1.97
CA SER A 226 25.34 6.60 -1.22
C SER A 226 26.14 5.67 -2.11
N GLY A 227 27.21 5.07 -1.57
CA GLY A 227 28.02 4.05 -2.26
C GLY A 227 27.19 2.82 -2.66
N SER A 228 27.78 2.01 -3.58
CA SER A 228 27.08 0.86 -4.20
C SER A 228 26.82 -0.30 -3.24
N ASP A 229 27.53 -0.37 -2.13
CA ASP A 229 27.60 -1.54 -1.26
C ASP A 229 26.62 -1.48 -0.06
N ARG A 230 25.94 -0.36 0.09
CA ARG A 230 25.01 -0.11 1.19
C ARG A 230 23.57 -0.30 0.75
N LEU A 231 22.76 -0.92 1.61
CA LEU A 231 21.33 -1.10 1.41
C LEU A 231 20.57 -0.04 2.21
N LEU A 232 20.34 1.13 1.62
CA LEU A 232 19.74 2.29 2.27
C LEU A 232 18.30 2.52 1.82
N TYR A 233 17.41 2.76 2.79
CA TYR A 233 15.98 2.92 2.57
C TYR A 233 15.42 4.15 3.29
N ASN A 234 14.32 4.68 2.78
CA ASN A 234 13.47 5.68 3.43
C ASN A 234 14.22 6.93 3.91
N PRO A 235 14.84 7.71 3.02
CA PRO A 235 15.54 8.92 3.41
C PRO A 235 14.57 9.93 4.05
N SER A 236 15.03 10.61 5.11
CA SER A 236 14.35 11.72 5.75
C SER A 236 15.35 12.82 5.99
N VAL A 237 15.12 13.99 5.41
CA VAL A 237 16.05 15.12 5.44
C VAL A 237 15.73 15.99 6.64
N SER A 238 16.77 16.48 7.33
CA SER A 238 16.65 17.45 8.42
C SER A 238 16.12 18.79 7.90
N SER A 239 15.54 19.61 8.79
CA SER A 239 14.96 20.90 8.42
C SER A 239 16.01 21.89 7.84
N ASP A 240 17.27 21.75 8.22
CA ASP A 240 18.39 22.56 7.70
C ASP A 240 19.04 21.96 6.44
N GLY A 241 18.60 20.79 5.99
CA GLY A 241 19.10 20.09 4.81
C GLY A 241 20.49 19.47 4.93
N LYS A 242 21.12 19.51 6.11
CA LYS A 242 22.51 19.07 6.30
C LYS A 242 22.63 17.57 6.60
N SER A 243 21.57 16.97 7.15
CA SER A 243 21.57 15.58 7.57
C SER A 243 20.43 14.80 6.93
N ILE A 244 20.69 13.55 6.62
CA ILE A 244 19.71 12.64 6.04
C ILE A 244 19.68 11.36 6.87
N ALA A 245 18.60 11.15 7.61
CA ALA A 245 18.38 9.91 8.33
C ALA A 245 17.81 8.86 7.36
N CYS A 246 18.33 7.63 7.42
CA CYS A 246 17.80 6.51 6.63
C CYS A 246 18.01 5.18 7.35
N VAL A 247 17.32 4.14 6.90
CA VAL A 247 17.48 2.78 7.42
C VAL A 247 18.51 2.04 6.57
N GLU A 248 19.51 1.48 7.21
CA GLU A 248 20.52 0.61 6.57
C GLU A 248 20.27 -0.85 6.97
N TYR A 249 20.15 -1.72 5.98
CA TYR A 249 20.21 -3.17 6.19
C TYR A 249 21.60 -3.70 5.83
N ARG A 250 22.14 -4.59 6.67
CA ARG A 250 23.43 -5.23 6.43
C ARG A 250 23.27 -6.68 6.06
N GLN A 251 24.32 -7.26 5.50
CA GLN A 251 24.34 -8.66 5.05
C GLN A 251 24.13 -9.67 6.18
N ASP A 252 24.48 -9.31 7.41
CA ASP A 252 24.23 -10.11 8.62
C ASP A 252 22.77 -10.10 9.09
N GLY A 253 21.89 -9.42 8.36
CA GLY A 253 20.47 -9.29 8.69
C GLY A 253 20.15 -8.18 9.72
N SER A 254 21.15 -7.44 10.19
CA SER A 254 20.93 -6.32 11.11
C SER A 254 20.37 -5.09 10.39
N ALA A 255 19.61 -4.27 11.12
CA ALA A 255 19.06 -3.00 10.66
C ALA A 255 19.50 -1.86 11.57
N TYR A 256 19.92 -0.76 10.98
CA TYR A 256 20.39 0.43 11.68
C TYR A 256 19.68 1.67 11.20
N LEU A 257 19.44 2.58 12.10
CA LEU A 257 19.15 3.97 11.75
C LEU A 257 20.50 4.69 11.60
N VAL A 258 20.77 5.19 10.41
CA VAL A 258 22.02 5.89 10.09
C VAL A 258 21.73 7.31 9.69
N ILE A 259 22.68 8.20 10.00
CA ILE A 259 22.63 9.60 9.59
C ILE A 259 23.76 9.82 8.60
N LEU A 260 23.40 10.36 7.45
CA LEU A 260 24.33 10.75 6.39
C LEU A 260 24.39 12.27 6.35
N ASP A 261 25.51 12.82 5.96
CA ASP A 261 25.62 14.20 5.54
C ASP A 261 25.06 14.42 4.12
N SER A 262 25.08 15.65 3.64
CA SER A 262 24.61 16.02 2.31
C SER A 262 25.38 15.35 1.15
N ASP A 263 26.56 14.79 1.43
CA ASP A 263 27.42 14.09 0.45
C ASP A 263 27.29 12.57 0.55
N GLY A 264 26.53 12.06 1.51
CA GLY A 264 26.25 10.66 1.70
C GLY A 264 27.23 9.92 2.59
N SER A 265 28.16 10.61 3.22
CA SER A 265 29.07 10.05 4.25
C SER A 265 28.29 9.85 5.55
N THR A 266 28.62 8.82 6.31
CA THR A 266 27.99 8.61 7.63
C THR A 266 28.61 9.60 8.64
N VAL A 267 27.76 10.29 9.36
CA VAL A 267 28.13 11.22 10.44
C VAL A 267 28.44 10.46 11.72
#